data_308494d2c59d046f5207c8318f2764b4
#
_entry.id   308494d2c59d046f5207c8318f2764b4
#
_cell.length_a   1.000
_cell.length_b   1.000
_cell.length_c   1.000
_cell.angle_alpha   90.00
_cell.angle_beta   90.00
_cell.angle_gamma   90.00
#
_symmetry.space_group_name_H-M   'P 1'
#
loop_
_entity.id
_entity.type
_entity.pdbx_description
1 polymer ?
#
loop_
_entity_poly.entity_id
_entity_poly.type
_entity_poly.pdbx_seq_one_letter_code
_entity_poly.pdbx_strand_id
1 'polypeptide(L)'
;MKMLEIEKKFLVDTLPSELEKYECVQIEQGYLCTNPVVRIRRSNQKYILTYKGEGLFVREEHNLPLTREGYEHLKPKVDGILIEKKRYKIPYQNYVIELDIFEGELASLLLAEVEFESEEEAKAFLPPDWFGEDVTYTGKYQNSYLSQNGLR
;
A
#
# COMPACT_ATOMS: atom_id res chain seq x y z
N MET A 1 19.37 -0.50 -7.55
CA MET A 1 17.99 0.03 -7.47
C MET A 1 16.99 -1.07 -7.77
N LYS A 2 15.98 -1.18 -6.92
CA LYS A 2 14.94 -2.20 -7.09
C LYS A 2 13.88 -1.68 -8.06
N MET A 3 13.73 -2.34 -9.20
CA MET A 3 12.78 -1.93 -10.24
C MET A 3 11.55 -2.80 -10.29
N LEU A 4 11.55 -3.95 -9.60
CA LEU A 4 10.41 -4.86 -9.51
C LEU A 4 9.93 -4.96 -8.08
N GLU A 5 8.62 -4.97 -7.92
CA GLU A 5 7.98 -5.18 -6.64
C GLU A 5 7.34 -6.55 -6.64
N ILE A 6 7.67 -7.37 -5.64
CA ILE A 6 7.06 -8.68 -5.42
C ILE A 6 6.38 -8.61 -4.08
N GLU A 7 5.05 -8.61 -4.08
CA GLU A 7 4.28 -8.28 -2.90
C GLU A 7 3.08 -9.20 -2.75
N LYS A 8 2.77 -9.58 -1.51
CA LYS A 8 1.52 -10.26 -1.19
C LYS A 8 0.67 -9.36 -0.31
N LYS A 9 -0.62 -9.52 -0.43
CA LYS A 9 -1.60 -8.69 0.27
C LYS A 9 -2.64 -9.60 0.93
N PHE A 10 -2.96 -9.27 2.19
CA PHE A 10 -3.88 -10.07 3.00
C PHE A 10 -4.90 -9.18 3.67
N LEU A 11 -6.11 -9.66 3.80
CA LEU A 11 -7.06 -9.08 4.75
C LEU A 11 -6.56 -9.37 6.16
N VAL A 12 -7.04 -8.60 7.13
CA VAL A 12 -6.64 -8.75 8.53
C VAL A 12 -7.86 -9.08 9.34
N ASP A 13 -7.81 -10.22 10.04
CA ASP A 13 -8.94 -10.69 10.86
C ASP A 13 -9.03 -9.93 12.20
N THR A 14 -7.89 -9.80 12.88
CA THR A 14 -7.82 -9.08 14.14
C THR A 14 -6.51 -8.29 14.17
N LEU A 15 -6.57 -7.11 14.79
CA LEU A 15 -5.35 -6.31 14.92
C LEU A 15 -4.39 -6.97 15.92
N PRO A 16 -3.07 -6.94 15.63
CA PRO A 16 -2.10 -7.42 16.60
C PRO A 16 -2.09 -6.50 17.82
N SER A 17 -1.63 -7.02 18.95
CA SER A 17 -1.55 -6.25 20.18
C SER A 17 -0.38 -5.28 20.17
N GLU A 18 -0.47 -4.25 20.99
CA GLU A 18 0.64 -3.31 21.24
C GLU A 18 1.13 -2.60 19.97
N LEU A 19 0.18 -2.15 19.12
CA LEU A 19 0.52 -1.44 17.89
C LEU A 19 1.36 -0.19 18.17
N GLU A 20 1.16 0.44 19.32
CA GLU A 20 1.84 1.70 19.68
C GLU A 20 3.35 1.55 19.75
N LYS A 21 3.87 0.33 19.85
CA LYS A 21 5.32 0.11 19.90
C LYS A 21 5.97 0.08 18.52
N TYR A 22 5.18 0.06 17.45
CA TYR A 22 5.71 -0.01 16.09
C TYR A 22 5.72 1.36 15.44
N GLU A 23 6.61 1.52 14.46
CA GLU A 23 6.66 2.75 13.66
C GLU A 23 5.33 2.93 12.92
N CYS A 24 4.78 4.15 12.96
CA CYS A 24 3.52 4.47 12.29
C CYS A 24 3.75 5.65 11.35
N VAL A 25 3.29 5.50 10.12
CA VAL A 25 3.40 6.54 9.09
C VAL A 25 1.98 6.94 8.67
N GLN A 26 1.70 8.25 8.69
CA GLN A 26 0.43 8.75 8.17
C GLN A 26 0.56 8.95 6.67
N ILE A 27 -0.30 8.31 5.91
CA ILE A 27 -0.25 8.32 4.45
C ILE A 27 -1.50 8.98 3.88
N GLU A 28 -1.28 9.86 2.90
CA GLU A 28 -2.32 10.40 2.03
C GLU A 28 -1.87 10.14 0.61
N GLN A 29 -2.74 9.56 -0.23
CA GLN A 29 -2.34 9.25 -1.60
C GLN A 29 -3.51 9.36 -2.56
N GLY A 30 -3.19 9.69 -3.81
CA GLY A 30 -4.17 9.76 -4.86
C GLY A 30 -3.57 9.31 -6.18
N TYR A 31 -4.44 9.04 -7.15
CA TYR A 31 -4.06 8.47 -8.44
C TYR A 31 -4.35 9.42 -9.57
N LEU A 32 -3.30 9.77 -10.32
CA LEU A 32 -3.44 10.58 -11.54
C LEU A 32 -3.87 9.70 -12.72
N CYS A 33 -3.55 8.41 -12.63
CA CYS A 33 -3.86 7.41 -13.63
C CYS A 33 -3.79 6.05 -12.95
N THR A 34 -4.64 5.10 -13.33
CA THR A 34 -4.64 3.78 -12.72
C THR A 34 -4.15 2.68 -13.65
N ASN A 35 -3.96 2.98 -14.95
CA ASN A 35 -3.45 2.01 -15.90
C ASN A 35 -2.66 2.72 -17.00
N PRO A 36 -1.33 2.85 -16.88
CA PRO A 36 -0.51 2.39 -15.76
C PRO A 36 -0.81 3.18 -14.49
N VAL A 37 -0.35 2.66 -13.37
CA VAL A 37 -0.53 3.38 -12.11
C VAL A 37 0.43 4.56 -12.06
N VAL A 38 -0.12 5.76 -11.87
CA VAL A 38 0.67 6.96 -11.55
C VAL A 38 0.06 7.54 -10.29
N ARG A 39 0.80 7.47 -9.19
CA ARG A 39 0.32 7.81 -7.86
C ARG A 39 1.17 8.90 -7.25
N ILE A 40 0.53 9.82 -6.53
CA ILE A 40 1.25 10.74 -5.64
C ILE A 40 0.94 10.35 -4.21
N ARG A 41 1.94 10.43 -3.35
CA ARG A 41 1.81 10.04 -1.95
C ARG A 41 2.57 11.00 -1.05
N ARG A 42 1.92 11.35 0.04
CA ARG A 42 2.57 12.01 1.18
C ARG A 42 2.67 10.97 2.30
N SER A 43 3.88 10.73 2.77
CA SER A 43 4.16 9.83 3.90
C SER A 43 4.79 10.67 4.99
N ASN A 44 4.01 11.05 6.00
CA ASN A 44 4.41 12.06 6.97
C ASN A 44 4.80 13.34 6.23
N GLN A 45 6.10 13.67 6.12
CA GLN A 45 6.57 14.86 5.43
C GLN A 45 7.36 14.56 4.16
N LYS A 46 7.26 13.32 3.65
CA LYS A 46 7.90 12.93 2.40
C LYS A 46 6.87 12.87 1.29
N TYR A 47 7.25 13.32 0.11
CA TYR A 47 6.36 13.39 -1.05
C TYR A 47 6.98 12.62 -2.20
N ILE A 48 6.21 11.70 -2.77
CA ILE A 48 6.72 10.76 -3.79
C ILE A 48 5.70 10.60 -4.90
N LEU A 49 6.18 10.57 -6.14
CA LEU A 49 5.40 10.13 -7.28
C LEU A 49 5.84 8.72 -7.63
N THR A 50 4.90 7.81 -7.82
CA THR A 50 5.18 6.42 -8.13
C THR A 50 4.51 6.03 -9.43
N TYR A 51 5.27 5.38 -10.31
CA TYR A 51 4.77 4.69 -11.49
C TYR A 51 4.80 3.20 -11.21
N LYS A 52 3.70 2.49 -11.54
CA LYS A 52 3.68 1.02 -11.48
C LYS A 52 3.10 0.48 -12.77
N GLY A 53 3.78 -0.53 -13.32
CA GLY A 53 3.31 -1.24 -14.50
C GLY A 53 2.22 -2.23 -14.17
N GLU A 54 1.89 -3.08 -15.13
CA GLU A 54 0.84 -4.09 -14.97
C GLU A 54 1.30 -5.23 -14.06
N GLY A 55 0.32 -5.93 -13.49
CA GLY A 55 0.55 -7.08 -12.64
C GLY A 55 -0.05 -6.88 -11.27
N LEU A 56 -0.23 -7.98 -10.54
CA LEU A 56 -0.78 -7.97 -9.19
C LEU A 56 0.24 -8.46 -8.18
N PHE A 57 1.04 -9.44 -8.55
CA PHE A 57 2.03 -10.05 -7.69
C PHE A 57 3.44 -9.48 -7.95
N VAL A 58 3.85 -9.44 -9.22
CA VAL A 58 5.13 -8.89 -9.65
C VAL A 58 4.87 -7.78 -10.65
N ARG A 59 5.43 -6.60 -10.41
CA ARG A 59 5.28 -5.50 -11.34
C ARG A 59 6.43 -4.50 -11.23
N GLU A 60 6.64 -3.78 -12.31
CA GLU A 60 7.61 -2.69 -12.37
C GLU A 60 7.17 -1.56 -11.45
N GLU A 61 8.14 -0.98 -10.74
CA GLU A 61 7.86 0.14 -9.84
C GLU A 61 8.99 1.17 -9.90
N HIS A 62 8.62 2.43 -10.08
CA HIS A 62 9.57 3.54 -10.08
C HIS A 62 9.06 4.63 -9.13
N ASN A 63 9.91 5.05 -8.20
CA ASN A 63 9.58 6.07 -7.21
C ASN A 63 10.45 7.30 -7.44
N LEU A 64 9.82 8.46 -7.58
CA LEU A 64 10.51 9.72 -7.82
C LEU A 64 10.14 10.71 -6.72
N PRO A 65 11.10 11.46 -6.19
CA PRO A 65 10.78 12.44 -5.16
C PRO A 65 9.98 13.61 -5.74
N LEU A 66 9.06 14.13 -4.95
CA LEU A 66 8.34 15.36 -5.25
C LEU A 66 8.69 16.40 -4.19
N THR A 67 8.61 17.66 -4.59
CA THR A 67 8.62 18.73 -3.61
C THR A 67 7.22 18.83 -2.99
N ARG A 68 7.12 19.50 -1.84
CA ARG A 68 5.83 19.77 -1.23
C ARG A 68 4.94 20.54 -2.21
N GLU A 69 5.51 21.56 -2.85
CA GLU A 69 4.78 22.39 -3.82
C GLU A 69 4.29 21.59 -5.00
N GLY A 70 5.13 20.67 -5.51
CA GLY A 70 4.73 19.77 -6.60
C GLY A 70 3.59 18.86 -6.19
N TYR A 71 3.65 18.31 -5.00
CA TYR A 71 2.59 17.46 -4.47
C TYR A 71 1.27 18.23 -4.35
N GLU A 72 1.32 19.43 -3.75
CA GLU A 72 0.13 20.26 -3.58
C GLU A 72 -0.46 20.68 -4.93
N HIS A 73 0.40 20.90 -5.93
CA HIS A 73 -0.06 21.23 -7.28
C HIS A 73 -0.80 20.08 -7.95
N LEU A 74 -0.30 18.85 -7.75
CA LEU A 74 -0.88 17.65 -8.35
C LEU A 74 -2.11 17.14 -7.61
N LYS A 75 -2.19 17.40 -6.30
CA LYS A 75 -3.24 16.84 -5.45
C LYS A 75 -4.67 17.08 -5.97
N PRO A 76 -5.06 18.29 -6.41
CA PRO A 76 -6.42 18.48 -6.93
C PRO A 76 -6.67 17.82 -8.28
N LYS A 77 -5.64 17.27 -8.91
CA LYS A 77 -5.77 16.64 -10.24
C LYS A 77 -5.98 15.13 -10.15
N VAL A 78 -6.01 14.54 -8.95
CA VAL A 78 -6.19 13.10 -8.81
C VAL A 78 -7.61 12.70 -9.16
N ASP A 79 -7.74 11.49 -9.69
CA ASP A 79 -9.04 10.88 -9.98
C ASP A 79 -9.52 10.13 -8.73
N GLY A 80 -10.85 10.04 -8.59
CA GLY A 80 -11.42 9.31 -7.47
C GLY A 80 -11.18 9.99 -6.14
N ILE A 81 -11.01 9.20 -5.10
CA ILE A 81 -10.84 9.73 -3.75
C ILE A 81 -9.38 9.73 -3.33
N LEU A 82 -9.03 10.65 -2.44
CA LEU A 82 -7.76 10.58 -1.74
C LEU A 82 -7.87 9.51 -0.68
N ILE A 83 -6.92 8.61 -0.67
CA ILE A 83 -6.86 7.53 0.32
C ILE A 83 -6.04 8.03 1.50
N GLU A 84 -6.59 7.89 2.69
CA GLU A 84 -5.90 8.23 3.93
C GLU A 84 -5.82 6.98 4.77
N LYS A 85 -4.63 6.72 5.33
CA LYS A 85 -4.42 5.53 6.14
C LYS A 85 -3.21 5.70 7.05
N LYS A 86 -3.21 4.92 8.13
CA LYS A 86 -2.05 4.79 8.99
C LYS A 86 -1.38 3.47 8.66
N ARG A 87 -0.10 3.53 8.38
CA ARG A 87 0.70 2.34 8.07
C ARG A 87 1.62 2.04 9.24
N TYR A 88 1.44 0.86 9.83
CA TYR A 88 2.33 0.36 10.87
C TYR A 88 3.35 -0.57 10.23
N LYS A 89 4.61 -0.38 10.55
CA LYS A 89 5.70 -1.23 10.04
C LYS A 89 6.07 -2.22 11.14
N ILE A 90 5.73 -3.47 10.92
CA ILE A 90 5.83 -4.52 11.94
C ILE A 90 6.89 -5.53 11.51
N PRO A 91 8.04 -5.60 12.22
CA PRO A 91 9.05 -6.63 11.92
C PRO A 91 8.47 -8.02 12.15
N TYR A 92 8.68 -8.93 11.22
CA TYR A 92 8.20 -10.30 11.30
C TYR A 92 9.17 -11.21 10.55
N GLN A 93 9.92 -12.05 11.30
CA GLN A 93 10.98 -12.85 10.70
C GLN A 93 11.96 -11.93 9.97
N ASN A 94 12.26 -12.20 8.70
CA ASN A 94 13.17 -11.39 7.90
C ASN A 94 12.45 -10.30 7.12
N TYR A 95 11.16 -10.09 7.38
CA TYR A 95 10.31 -9.20 6.61
C TYR A 95 9.78 -8.06 7.46
N VAL A 96 9.21 -7.08 6.78
CA VAL A 96 8.45 -6.01 7.44
C VAL A 96 7.03 -6.10 6.91
N ILE A 97 6.09 -6.33 7.82
CA ILE A 97 4.67 -6.30 7.48
C ILE A 97 4.23 -4.83 7.50
N GLU A 98 3.59 -4.39 6.43
CA GLU A 98 2.98 -3.07 6.38
C GLU A 98 1.49 -3.25 6.63
N LEU A 99 1.06 -2.89 7.85
CA LEU A 99 -0.34 -2.97 8.24
C LEU A 99 -1.00 -1.61 8.01
N ASP A 100 -1.96 -1.56 7.10
CA ASP A 100 -2.68 -0.35 6.76
C ASP A 100 -4.05 -0.34 7.42
N ILE A 101 -4.26 0.67 8.27
CA ILE A 101 -5.56 0.94 8.88
C ILE A 101 -6.13 2.14 8.14
N PHE A 102 -7.15 1.91 7.32
CA PHE A 102 -7.70 2.94 6.46
C PHE A 102 -8.63 3.88 7.23
N GLU A 103 -8.69 5.12 6.76
CA GLU A 103 -9.47 6.20 7.37
C GLU A 103 -10.42 6.78 6.32
N GLY A 104 -11.30 7.67 6.75
CA GLY A 104 -12.22 8.35 5.84
C GLY A 104 -13.20 7.41 5.18
N GLU A 105 -13.35 7.53 3.87
CA GLU A 105 -14.34 6.74 3.13
C GLU A 105 -14.05 5.24 3.14
N LEU A 106 -12.79 4.85 3.39
CA LEU A 106 -12.39 3.45 3.46
C LEU A 106 -12.23 2.97 4.90
N ALA A 107 -12.72 3.72 5.87
CA ALA A 107 -12.65 3.33 7.28
C ALA A 107 -13.24 1.94 7.46
N SER A 108 -12.69 1.18 8.38
CA SER A 108 -12.94 -0.21 8.68
C SER A 108 -12.17 -1.22 7.82
N LEU A 109 -11.57 -0.79 6.71
CA LEU A 109 -10.72 -1.67 5.93
C LEU A 109 -9.35 -1.81 6.60
N LEU A 110 -8.88 -3.05 6.73
CA LEU A 110 -7.56 -3.38 7.25
C LEU A 110 -6.87 -4.27 6.24
N LEU A 111 -5.67 -3.88 5.81
CA LEU A 111 -4.88 -4.67 4.87
C LEU A 111 -3.46 -4.82 5.39
N ALA A 112 -2.86 -5.97 5.12
CA ALA A 112 -1.45 -6.21 5.42
C ALA A 112 -0.74 -6.52 4.11
N GLU A 113 0.42 -5.89 3.91
CA GLU A 113 1.26 -6.11 2.73
C GLU A 113 2.63 -6.57 3.16
N VAL A 114 3.21 -7.49 2.41
CA VAL A 114 4.57 -7.97 2.65
C VAL A 114 5.29 -8.02 1.32
N GLU A 115 6.46 -7.41 1.27
CA GLU A 115 7.31 -7.40 0.08
C GLU A 115 8.42 -8.41 0.22
N PHE A 116 8.75 -9.09 -0.89
CA PHE A 116 9.74 -10.17 -0.91
C PHE A 116 10.84 -9.88 -1.93
N GLU A 117 12.01 -10.47 -1.71
CA GLU A 117 13.14 -10.36 -2.63
C GLU A 117 12.99 -11.27 -3.85
N SER A 118 12.21 -12.35 -3.71
CA SER A 118 11.99 -13.32 -4.78
C SER A 118 10.60 -13.91 -4.70
N GLU A 119 10.15 -14.49 -5.82
CA GLU A 119 8.86 -15.19 -5.84
C GLU A 119 8.90 -16.44 -4.97
N GLU A 120 10.07 -17.07 -4.87
CA GLU A 120 10.24 -18.27 -4.04
C GLU A 120 10.01 -17.94 -2.56
N GLU A 121 10.59 -16.84 -2.09
CA GLU A 121 10.36 -16.41 -0.70
C GLU A 121 8.89 -16.09 -0.46
N ALA A 122 8.24 -15.46 -1.42
CA ALA A 122 6.82 -15.13 -1.30
C ALA A 122 5.97 -16.40 -1.17
N LYS A 123 6.28 -17.42 -1.96
CA LYS A 123 5.54 -18.69 -1.92
C LYS A 123 5.77 -19.46 -0.64
N ALA A 124 6.93 -19.30 -0.01
CA ALA A 124 7.29 -19.97 1.22
C ALA A 124 6.84 -19.21 2.47
N PHE A 125 6.30 -18.02 2.31
CA PHE A 125 5.92 -17.17 3.44
C PHE A 125 4.77 -17.79 4.24
N LEU A 126 4.95 -17.85 5.57
CA LEU A 126 3.93 -18.32 6.50
C LEU A 126 3.39 -17.11 7.26
N PRO A 127 2.16 -16.70 6.97
CA PRO A 127 1.60 -15.51 7.62
C PRO A 127 1.34 -15.72 9.11
N PRO A 128 1.38 -14.65 9.90
CA PRO A 128 1.02 -14.75 11.32
C PRO A 128 -0.47 -14.98 11.50
N ASP A 129 -0.86 -15.38 12.71
CA ASP A 129 -2.23 -15.77 13.05
C ASP A 129 -3.27 -14.70 12.77
N TRP A 130 -2.88 -13.43 12.82
CA TRP A 130 -3.83 -12.33 12.69
C TRP A 130 -4.11 -11.93 11.25
N PHE A 131 -3.43 -12.56 10.27
CA PHE A 131 -3.75 -12.39 8.85
C PHE A 131 -5.02 -13.17 8.53
N GLY A 132 -5.82 -12.63 7.63
CA GLY A 132 -6.96 -13.31 7.06
C GLY A 132 -6.65 -13.79 5.66
N GLU A 133 -7.62 -13.66 4.77
CA GLU A 133 -7.55 -14.17 3.41
C GLU A 133 -6.44 -13.50 2.60
N ASP A 134 -5.70 -14.30 1.82
CA ASP A 134 -4.74 -13.80 0.83
C ASP A 134 -5.54 -13.22 -0.34
N VAL A 135 -5.44 -11.92 -0.54
CA VAL A 135 -6.16 -11.22 -1.60
C VAL A 135 -5.23 -10.67 -2.68
N THR A 136 -4.02 -11.22 -2.77
CA THR A 136 -2.99 -10.76 -3.70
C THR A 136 -3.50 -10.65 -5.14
N TYR A 137 -4.30 -11.62 -5.57
CA TYR A 137 -4.74 -11.70 -6.96
C TYR A 137 -6.16 -11.21 -7.22
N THR A 138 -6.86 -10.70 -6.22
CA THR A 138 -8.25 -10.27 -6.41
C THR A 138 -8.37 -8.95 -7.16
N GLY A 139 -7.37 -8.09 -7.07
CA GLY A 139 -7.41 -6.77 -7.68
C GLY A 139 -8.25 -5.75 -6.93
N LYS A 140 -9.32 -6.17 -6.27
CA LYS A 140 -10.27 -5.28 -5.58
C LYS A 140 -9.65 -4.53 -4.40
N TYR A 141 -8.57 -5.05 -3.85
CA TYR A 141 -7.90 -4.45 -2.70
C TYR A 141 -6.64 -3.70 -3.08
N GLN A 142 -6.39 -3.54 -4.39
CA GLN A 142 -5.35 -2.63 -4.84
C GLN A 142 -5.79 -1.20 -4.51
N ASN A 143 -4.88 -0.37 -4.00
CA ASN A 143 -5.24 1.00 -3.65
C ASN A 143 -5.74 1.79 -4.86
N SER A 144 -5.22 1.49 -6.06
CA SER A 144 -5.71 2.13 -7.29
C SER A 144 -7.17 1.81 -7.56
N TYR A 145 -7.58 0.56 -7.33
CA TYR A 145 -8.98 0.16 -7.46
C TYR A 145 -9.84 0.84 -6.39
N LEU A 146 -9.37 0.82 -5.15
CA LEU A 146 -10.10 1.41 -4.02
C LEU A 146 -10.33 2.90 -4.22
N SER A 147 -9.35 3.60 -4.81
CA SER A 147 -9.48 5.04 -5.04
C SER A 147 -10.61 5.38 -6.00
N GLN A 148 -10.95 4.46 -6.92
CA GLN A 148 -11.98 4.67 -7.94
C GLN A 148 -13.33 4.08 -7.54
N ASN A 149 -13.34 3.00 -6.76
CA ASN A 149 -14.54 2.19 -6.53
C ASN A 149 -14.96 2.11 -5.06
N GLY A 150 -14.09 2.46 -4.13
CA GLY A 150 -14.37 2.30 -2.71
C GLY A 150 -14.45 0.83 -2.33
N LEU A 151 -15.25 0.54 -1.32
CA LEU A 151 -15.39 -0.82 -0.75
C LEU A 151 -16.52 -1.63 -1.41
N ARG A 152 -16.78 -1.42 -2.66
CA ARG A 152 -17.85 -2.14 -3.37
C ARG A 152 -17.50 -3.55 -3.77
#